data_0e2123a5714f6f11e4c5521bb7b40923
#
_entry.id   0e2123a5714f6f11e4c5521bb7b40923
#
_cell.length_a   1.000
_cell.length_b   1.000
_cell.length_c   1.000
_cell.angle_alpha   90.00
_cell.angle_beta   90.00
_cell.angle_gamma   90.00
#
_symmetry.space_group_name_H-M   'P 1'
#
loop_
_entity.id
_entity.type
_entity.pdbx_description
1 polymer ?
#
loop_
_entity_poly.entity_id
_entity_poly.type
_entity_poly.pdbx_seq_one_letter_code
_entity_poly.pdbx_strand_id
1 'polypeptide(L)'
;GRPGVGGYMQPWNIEIAEIYNRAGVLNGDRESAAIVTLSALFGRRGGSICSVADNLCTGEKFEAGAGHDFAVDIALETCAILNKMDQTKKKLGKEYWFPEKRD
;
A
#
# COMPACT_ATOMS: atom_id res chain seq x y z
N GLY A 1 -5.05 2.09 -16.07
CA GLY A 1 -6.49 2.19 -15.96
C GLY A 1 -7.21 1.12 -16.77
N ARG A 2 -8.31 0.58 -16.24
CA ARG A 2 -9.17 -0.30 -17.03
C ARG A 2 -9.99 0.56 -17.99
N PRO A 3 -10.24 0.08 -19.22
CA PRO A 3 -11.27 0.69 -20.07
C PRO A 3 -12.59 0.75 -19.32
N GLY A 4 -13.34 1.81 -19.53
CA GLY A 4 -14.61 2.04 -18.85
C GLY A 4 -15.63 0.92 -19.12
N VAL A 5 -16.54 0.74 -18.17
CA VAL A 5 -17.66 -0.22 -18.32
C VAL A 5 -18.66 0.31 -19.34
N GLY A 6 -19.19 -0.56 -20.20
CA GLY A 6 -20.20 -0.19 -21.19
C GLY A 6 -19.71 0.68 -22.33
N GLY A 7 -18.42 0.60 -22.66
CA GLY A 7 -17.82 1.38 -23.76
C GLY A 7 -17.48 2.83 -23.43
N TYR A 8 -17.76 3.29 -22.22
CA TYR A 8 -17.31 4.60 -21.77
C TYR A 8 -15.81 4.60 -21.50
N MET A 9 -15.06 5.40 -22.24
CA MET A 9 -13.63 5.59 -22.04
C MET A 9 -13.31 7.07 -21.83
N GLN A 10 -12.54 7.35 -20.80
CA GLN A 10 -11.91 8.66 -20.66
C GLN A 10 -10.69 8.73 -21.58
N PRO A 11 -10.43 9.87 -22.24
CA PRO A 11 -9.34 9.98 -23.21
C PRO A 11 -7.96 9.56 -22.69
N TRP A 12 -7.70 9.79 -21.40
CA TRP A 12 -6.43 9.47 -20.75
C TRP A 12 -6.31 8.01 -20.22
N ASN A 13 -7.36 7.20 -20.33
CA ASN A 13 -7.32 5.83 -19.80
C ASN A 13 -6.28 4.94 -20.50
N ILE A 14 -5.97 5.21 -21.76
CA ILE A 14 -4.99 4.46 -22.53
C ILE A 14 -3.57 4.86 -22.13
N GLU A 15 -3.35 6.14 -21.85
CA GLU A 15 -2.03 6.71 -21.60
C GLU A 15 -1.65 6.76 -20.12
N ILE A 16 -2.59 6.46 -19.22
CA ILE A 16 -2.40 6.67 -17.78
C ILE A 16 -1.21 5.87 -17.21
N ALA A 17 -0.99 4.66 -17.71
CA ALA A 17 0.12 3.83 -17.28
C ALA A 17 1.47 4.46 -17.66
N GLU A 18 1.57 5.03 -18.85
CA GLU A 18 2.77 5.73 -19.32
C GLU A 18 3.00 7.03 -18.53
N ILE A 19 1.93 7.77 -18.23
CA ILE A 19 2.01 8.99 -17.40
C ILE A 19 2.54 8.64 -16.01
N TYR A 20 2.01 7.60 -15.38
CA TYR A 20 2.46 7.18 -14.06
C TYR A 20 3.90 6.65 -14.07
N ASN A 21 4.29 5.91 -15.11
CA ASN A 21 5.65 5.45 -15.28
C ASN A 21 6.64 6.62 -15.37
N ARG A 22 6.35 7.63 -16.18
CA ARG A 22 7.17 8.87 -16.29
C ARG A 22 7.21 9.67 -14.99
N ALA A 23 6.13 9.63 -14.21
CA ALA A 23 6.06 10.29 -12.92
C ALA A 23 6.80 9.52 -11.80
N GLY A 24 7.35 8.34 -12.10
CA GLY A 24 8.08 7.52 -11.13
C GLY A 24 7.17 6.80 -10.14
N VAL A 25 5.89 6.58 -10.48
CA VAL A 25 4.97 5.80 -9.65
C VAL A 25 5.37 4.33 -9.70
N LEU A 26 5.68 3.76 -8.55
CA LEU A 26 6.26 2.43 -8.44
C LEU A 26 5.22 1.30 -8.43
N ASN A 27 4.02 1.55 -7.91
CA ASN A 27 2.95 0.57 -7.92
C ASN A 27 1.57 1.21 -8.01
N GLY A 28 0.56 0.40 -8.29
CA GLY A 28 -0.85 0.79 -8.25
C GLY A 28 -1.67 -0.29 -7.55
N ASP A 29 -2.59 0.15 -6.72
CA ASP A 29 -3.48 -0.69 -5.95
C ASP A 29 -4.86 -0.02 -5.90
N ARG A 30 -5.93 -0.79 -5.71
CA ARG A 30 -7.29 -0.23 -5.75
C ARG A 30 -7.94 -0.14 -4.39
N GLU A 31 -7.67 -1.11 -3.53
CA GLU A 31 -8.35 -1.32 -2.28
C GLU A 31 -7.77 -0.47 -1.15
N SER A 32 -6.48 -0.18 -1.19
CA SER A 32 -5.76 0.54 -0.14
C SER A 32 -6.32 1.94 0.11
N ALA A 33 -6.77 2.65 -0.92
CA ALA A 33 -7.37 3.96 -0.78
C ALA A 33 -8.62 3.93 0.13
N ALA A 34 -9.47 2.92 -0.03
CA ALA A 34 -10.65 2.74 0.82
C ALA A 34 -10.24 2.41 2.27
N ILE A 35 -9.29 1.51 2.46
CA ILE A 35 -8.82 1.10 3.79
C ILE A 35 -8.24 2.28 4.57
N VAL A 36 -7.32 3.03 3.97
CA VAL A 36 -6.67 4.16 4.67
C VAL A 36 -7.64 5.30 4.94
N THR A 37 -8.56 5.58 4.01
CA THR A 37 -9.58 6.63 4.17
C THR A 37 -10.56 6.29 5.28
N LEU A 38 -11.12 5.08 5.28
CA LEU A 38 -12.06 4.65 6.31
C LEU A 38 -11.38 4.56 7.68
N SER A 39 -10.15 4.07 7.73
CA SER A 39 -9.38 4.05 8.98
C SER A 39 -9.22 5.44 9.57
N ALA A 40 -8.86 6.42 8.76
CA ALA A 40 -8.74 7.81 9.20
C ALA A 40 -10.07 8.39 9.68
N LEU A 41 -11.18 8.16 8.95
CA LEU A 41 -12.51 8.63 9.32
C LEU A 41 -12.99 8.07 10.67
N PHE A 42 -12.65 6.82 10.97
CA PHE A 42 -12.98 6.18 12.24
C PHE A 42 -11.90 6.35 13.33
N GLY A 43 -10.93 7.22 13.13
CA GLY A 43 -9.85 7.47 14.11
C GLY A 43 -8.99 6.22 14.36
N ARG A 44 -8.82 5.38 13.33
CA ARG A 44 -8.02 4.16 13.37
C ARG A 44 -6.79 4.31 12.48
N ARG A 45 -5.79 3.48 12.73
CA ARG A 45 -4.62 3.37 11.86
C ARG A 45 -4.92 2.39 10.74
N GLY A 46 -4.63 2.77 9.52
CA GLY A 46 -4.73 1.92 8.34
C GLY A 46 -3.46 1.98 7.54
N GLY A 47 -3.11 0.89 6.91
CA GLY A 47 -1.95 0.77 6.02
C GLY A 47 -2.17 -0.32 5.00
N SER A 48 -1.23 -0.46 4.08
CA SER A 48 -1.27 -1.48 3.05
C SER A 48 0.12 -2.05 2.80
N ILE A 49 0.14 -3.34 2.53
CA ILE A 49 1.31 -4.07 2.03
C ILE A 49 0.85 -4.76 0.75
N CYS A 50 1.53 -4.46 -0.35
CA CYS A 50 1.16 -4.96 -1.66
C CYS A 50 2.18 -6.02 -2.12
N SER A 51 1.69 -7.14 -2.62
CA SER A 51 2.48 -8.06 -3.44
C SER A 51 2.37 -7.68 -4.91
N VAL A 52 3.46 -7.78 -5.64
CA VAL A 52 3.50 -7.46 -7.08
C VAL A 52 3.02 -8.67 -7.86
N ALA A 53 1.91 -8.52 -8.57
CA ALA A 53 1.30 -9.59 -9.37
C ALA A 53 1.61 -9.49 -10.86
N ASP A 54 1.93 -8.30 -11.34
CA ASP A 54 2.33 -8.02 -12.73
C ASP A 54 3.24 -6.80 -12.81
N ASN A 55 3.83 -6.57 -13.97
CA ASN A 55 4.61 -5.37 -14.24
C ASN A 55 4.27 -4.85 -15.63
N LEU A 56 3.58 -3.72 -15.68
CA LEU A 56 3.14 -3.11 -16.93
C LEU A 56 4.30 -2.61 -17.80
N CYS A 57 5.43 -2.25 -17.19
CA CYS A 57 6.60 -1.73 -17.92
C CYS A 57 7.40 -2.85 -18.61
N THR A 58 7.53 -4.01 -17.96
CA THR A 58 8.27 -5.16 -18.50
C THR A 58 7.38 -6.13 -19.27
N GLY A 59 6.06 -5.99 -19.15
CA GLY A 59 5.09 -6.89 -19.79
C GLY A 59 4.96 -8.24 -19.10
N GLU A 60 5.43 -8.38 -17.86
CA GLU A 60 5.23 -9.58 -17.06
C GLU A 60 3.74 -9.84 -16.85
N LYS A 61 3.36 -11.09 -17.03
CA LYS A 61 1.96 -11.51 -16.95
C LYS A 61 1.47 -11.53 -15.51
N PHE A 62 0.20 -11.23 -15.35
CA PHE A 62 -0.48 -11.33 -14.06
C PHE A 62 -0.44 -12.76 -13.52
N GLU A 63 0.05 -12.90 -12.29
CA GLU A 63 0.04 -14.13 -11.53
C GLU A 63 -0.78 -13.92 -10.24
N ALA A 64 -1.97 -14.51 -10.23
CA ALA A 64 -2.89 -14.37 -9.09
C ALA A 64 -2.30 -15.02 -7.84
N GLY A 65 -2.28 -14.29 -6.73
CA GLY A 65 -1.78 -14.77 -5.43
C GLY A 65 -0.26 -14.75 -5.29
N ALA A 66 0.49 -14.32 -6.30
CA ALA A 66 1.94 -14.21 -6.21
C ALA A 66 2.36 -13.37 -4.99
N GLY A 67 3.17 -13.95 -4.11
CA GLY A 67 3.70 -13.28 -2.92
C GLY A 67 2.68 -12.96 -1.81
N HIS A 68 1.43 -13.43 -1.89
CA HIS A 68 0.40 -13.13 -0.88
C HIS A 68 0.78 -13.65 0.50
N ASP A 69 1.24 -14.88 0.62
CA ASP A 69 1.63 -15.45 1.92
C ASP A 69 2.75 -14.64 2.56
N PHE A 70 3.72 -14.25 1.76
CA PHE A 70 4.82 -13.40 2.21
C PHE A 70 4.34 -12.01 2.66
N ALA A 71 3.40 -11.40 1.92
CA ALA A 71 2.81 -10.12 2.30
C ALA A 71 2.00 -10.22 3.60
N VAL A 72 1.29 -11.33 3.82
CA VAL A 72 0.56 -11.60 5.08
C VAL A 72 1.52 -11.74 6.24
N ASP A 73 2.62 -12.47 6.11
CA ASP A 73 3.63 -12.62 7.15
C ASP A 73 4.25 -11.27 7.53
N ILE A 74 4.58 -10.43 6.55
CA ILE A 74 5.06 -9.06 6.78
C ILE A 74 4.01 -8.23 7.52
N ALA A 75 2.73 -8.34 7.16
CA ALA A 75 1.65 -7.60 7.81
C ALA A 75 1.51 -8.01 9.29
N LEU A 76 1.54 -9.29 9.60
CA LEU A 76 1.49 -9.80 10.96
C LEU A 76 2.68 -9.34 11.80
N GLU A 77 3.88 -9.42 11.27
CA GLU A 77 5.09 -8.92 11.95
C GLU A 77 5.03 -7.41 12.17
N THR A 78 4.53 -6.65 11.18
CA THR A 78 4.32 -5.21 11.29
C THR A 78 3.37 -4.87 12.45
N CYS A 79 2.28 -5.61 12.61
CA CYS A 79 1.36 -5.42 13.74
C CYS A 79 2.05 -5.69 15.10
N ALA A 80 2.88 -6.72 15.18
CA ALA A 80 3.65 -7.03 16.37
C ALA A 80 4.65 -5.91 16.73
N ILE A 81 5.35 -5.38 15.73
CA ILE A 81 6.28 -4.26 15.89
C ILE A 81 5.54 -3.00 16.35
N LEU A 82 4.42 -2.66 15.70
CA LEU A 82 3.61 -1.50 16.09
C LEU A 82 3.11 -1.60 17.54
N ASN A 83 2.71 -2.78 17.97
CA ASN A 83 2.31 -3.00 19.36
C ASN A 83 3.47 -2.72 20.34
N LYS A 84 4.68 -3.19 20.05
CA LYS A 84 5.87 -2.90 20.87
C LYS A 84 6.18 -1.40 20.89
N MET A 85 6.07 -0.72 19.74
CA MET A 85 6.26 0.72 19.63
C MET A 85 5.23 1.49 20.49
N ASP A 86 3.98 1.08 20.48
CA ASP A 86 2.92 1.69 21.30
C ASP A 86 3.18 1.50 22.80
N GLN A 87 3.62 0.33 23.22
CA GLN A 87 4.00 0.07 24.60
C GLN A 87 5.18 0.95 25.03
N THR A 88 6.17 1.12 24.18
CA THR A 88 7.32 1.99 24.44
C THR A 88 6.90 3.45 24.56
N LYS A 89 6.08 3.96 23.63
CA LYS A 89 5.51 5.31 23.72
C LYS A 89 4.79 5.54 25.03
N LYS A 90 3.94 4.60 25.42
CA LYS A 90 3.18 4.69 26.68
C LYS A 90 4.10 4.76 27.90
N LYS A 91 5.13 3.94 27.96
CA LYS A 91 6.12 3.96 29.06
C LYS A 91 6.87 5.27 29.14
N LEU A 92 7.18 5.89 27.98
CA LEU A 92 7.94 7.14 27.90
C LEU A 92 7.06 8.38 27.97
N GLY A 93 5.71 8.24 28.05
CA GLY A 93 4.77 9.36 28.02
C GLY A 93 4.81 10.17 26.71
N LYS A 94 5.19 9.55 25.61
CA LYS A 94 5.32 10.20 24.29
C LYS A 94 4.08 9.99 23.44
N GLU A 95 3.67 11.04 22.72
CA GLU A 95 2.59 10.95 21.73
C GLU A 95 3.04 10.22 20.46
N TYR A 96 4.27 10.50 20.01
CA TYR A 96 4.86 9.91 18.80
C TYR A 96 6.02 8.99 19.16
N TRP A 97 6.24 7.97 18.33
CA TRP A 97 7.40 7.11 18.41
C TRP A 97 8.55 7.70 17.57
N PHE A 98 9.74 7.68 18.13
CA PHE A 98 10.97 8.03 17.43
C PHE A 98 11.99 6.92 17.62
N PRO A 99 12.72 6.53 16.57
CA PRO A 99 13.81 5.57 16.71
C PRO A 99 14.87 6.12 17.66
N GLU A 100 15.40 5.27 18.51
CA GLU A 100 16.58 5.64 19.30
C GLU A 100 17.76 5.87 18.35
N LYS A 101 18.54 6.92 18.62
CA LYS A 101 19.78 7.11 17.89
C LYS A 101 20.66 5.90 18.18
N ARG A 102 21.08 5.22 17.15
CA ARG A 102 22.19 4.25 17.26
C ARG A 102 23.46 5.07 17.38
N ASP A 103 24.08 4.97 18.54
CA ASP A 103 25.44 5.51 18.74
C ASP A 103 26.43 4.82 17.80
#